data_c45eb3ae22c10db63d3c41ac8b00ac9a
#
_entry.id   c45eb3ae22c10db63d3c41ac8b00ac9a
#
_cell.length_a   1.000
_cell.length_b   1.000
_cell.length_c   1.000
_cell.angle_alpha   90.00
_cell.angle_beta   90.00
_cell.angle_gamma   90.00
#
_symmetry.space_group_name_H-M   'P 1'
#
loop_
_entity.id
_entity.type
_entity.pdbx_description
1 polymer ?
#
loop_
_entity_poly.entity_id
_entity_poly.type
_entity_poly.pdbx_seq_one_letter_code
_entity_poly.pdbx_strand_id
1 'polypeptide(L)'
;MKKIYFPLILVLISFSSFSQGQKRYKNIVFESIDTLMNIPYGQSTNIKNEIEKHSLDVYSPKNDTLKKRPLIVFVHGGGFVNGDKRTGYSRVVSENLSHRGFVVGSINYRLGIAEPKSDVSYFEAMIRAVQDAKAAVRFFRKNAENYGVDTSKIYIAGGSAGAMTALHLAYLDQKEVPAYIDLAKNGSMEGTSGNEGFSSKIHGVVNFWGAMVNFNWLNTGDVPVFNVHGTADKTVPYDSSFAYHNFKYGSQIIFERALSQGIPTGVKLSENLGHTLDNNKPAILSSLQEVGEWLYALVNRTKTTPNITRFEKEIKTHEVEDSKTNYSSNAILFTGSSFIRLWKTIKKDLAPAEIIHHGFGGSNISEMAYYIPRIAFNHSLKAIYMYSGSNDLSVSSQDKSPLQILETYKYVVKLLRSKFPNTPIYYIAISPNERRWAVWDKIQETNELLKNYSSTKPSMYFVETTSALLGGDGKYQPQLHIDDKLHFNEKGYEIWTRIMRKSMAEIK
;
A
#
# COMPACT_ATOMS: atom_id res chain seq x y z
N MET A 1 40.10 -22.16 -62.27
CA MET A 1 39.64 -22.12 -60.85
C MET A 1 39.00 -20.76 -60.60
N LYS A 2 37.69 -20.66 -60.62
CA LYS A 2 36.93 -19.44 -60.35
C LYS A 2 36.65 -19.37 -58.86
N LYS A 3 37.15 -18.36 -58.15
CA LYS A 3 36.84 -18.08 -56.74
C LYS A 3 35.46 -17.41 -56.65
N ILE A 4 34.54 -18.08 -55.98
CA ILE A 4 33.21 -17.55 -55.63
C ILE A 4 33.34 -16.84 -54.29
N TYR A 5 33.16 -15.52 -54.27
CA TYR A 5 33.02 -14.72 -53.01
C TYR A 5 31.54 -14.73 -52.59
N PHE A 6 31.23 -15.28 -51.41
CA PHE A 6 29.96 -15.09 -50.75
C PHE A 6 30.01 -13.81 -49.91
N PRO A 7 29.12 -12.86 -50.08
CA PRO A 7 29.03 -11.72 -49.16
C PRO A 7 28.33 -12.17 -47.87
N LEU A 8 29.04 -11.98 -46.75
CA LEU A 8 28.49 -12.12 -45.40
C LEU A 8 27.57 -10.91 -45.15
N ILE A 9 26.25 -11.11 -45.23
CA ILE A 9 25.27 -10.08 -44.85
C ILE A 9 25.15 -10.15 -43.30
N LEU A 10 25.76 -9.17 -42.63
CA LEU A 10 25.60 -8.93 -41.22
C LEU A 10 24.23 -8.29 -40.98
N VAL A 11 23.25 -9.07 -40.57
CA VAL A 11 21.95 -8.58 -40.11
C VAL A 11 22.13 -8.00 -38.70
N LEU A 12 22.29 -6.70 -38.63
CA LEU A 12 22.20 -5.93 -37.37
C LEU A 12 20.73 -5.95 -36.90
N ILE A 13 20.39 -6.92 -36.03
CA ILE A 13 19.14 -6.86 -35.29
C ILE A 13 19.31 -5.76 -34.23
N SER A 14 18.82 -4.57 -34.54
CA SER A 14 18.64 -3.52 -33.56
C SER A 14 17.52 -3.94 -32.59
N PHE A 15 17.90 -4.43 -31.42
CA PHE A 15 16.99 -4.49 -30.29
C PHE A 15 16.66 -3.07 -29.88
N SER A 16 15.59 -2.52 -30.43
CA SER A 16 14.91 -1.37 -29.82
C SER A 16 14.22 -1.88 -28.55
N SER A 17 15.00 -1.94 -27.44
CA SER A 17 14.41 -1.96 -26.12
C SER A 17 13.55 -0.70 -25.98
N PHE A 18 12.25 -0.86 -25.97
CA PHE A 18 11.32 0.17 -25.51
C PHE A 18 11.67 0.46 -24.05
N SER A 19 12.59 1.40 -23.85
CA SER A 19 12.80 2.02 -22.56
C SER A 19 11.52 2.78 -22.22
N GLN A 20 10.62 2.16 -21.47
CA GLN A 20 9.64 2.92 -20.69
C GLN A 20 10.49 3.86 -19.82
N GLY A 21 10.46 5.18 -20.11
CA GLY A 21 11.33 6.16 -19.46
C GLY A 21 11.30 5.98 -17.94
N GLN A 22 12.48 5.82 -17.35
CA GLN A 22 12.65 5.60 -15.91
C GLN A 22 12.00 6.75 -15.15
N LYS A 23 11.05 6.43 -14.27
CA LYS A 23 10.28 7.41 -13.48
C LYS A 23 10.98 7.66 -12.15
N ARG A 24 11.45 8.90 -11.94
CA ARG A 24 12.01 9.36 -10.66
C ARG A 24 11.04 9.03 -9.51
N TYR A 25 11.58 8.68 -8.36
CA TYR A 25 10.91 8.20 -7.13
C TYR A 25 10.38 6.77 -7.22
N LYS A 26 10.05 6.28 -8.41
CA LYS A 26 9.63 4.91 -8.64
C LYS A 26 10.80 3.98 -8.94
N ASN A 27 11.67 4.39 -9.84
CA ASN A 27 12.81 3.61 -10.32
C ASN A 27 14.12 4.15 -9.74
N ILE A 28 15.17 3.35 -9.74
CA ILE A 28 16.55 3.81 -9.56
C ILE A 28 16.91 4.61 -10.81
N VAL A 29 17.16 5.90 -10.66
CA VAL A 29 17.44 6.83 -11.77
C VAL A 29 18.76 7.58 -11.59
N PHE A 30 19.38 7.51 -10.41
CA PHE A 30 20.69 8.07 -10.12
C PHE A 30 21.69 6.97 -9.89
N GLU A 31 22.81 6.97 -10.60
CA GLU A 31 23.87 5.98 -10.46
C GLU A 31 24.71 6.20 -9.20
N SER A 32 24.82 7.44 -8.73
CA SER A 32 25.65 7.83 -7.59
C SER A 32 24.87 8.73 -6.62
N ILE A 33 25.27 8.66 -5.37
CA ILE A 33 24.72 9.49 -4.28
C ILE A 33 25.84 10.19 -3.53
N ASP A 34 25.53 11.33 -2.90
CA ASP A 34 26.38 12.01 -1.95
C ASP A 34 25.93 11.69 -0.52
N THR A 35 26.88 11.59 0.40
CA THR A 35 26.58 11.31 1.82
C THR A 35 27.29 12.33 2.71
N LEU A 36 26.52 13.02 3.55
CA LEU A 36 27.00 13.87 4.64
C LEU A 36 26.83 13.12 5.95
N MET A 37 27.91 12.97 6.72
CA MET A 37 27.91 12.08 7.87
C MET A 37 27.98 12.84 9.20
N ASN A 38 27.35 12.28 10.24
CA ASN A 38 27.40 12.77 11.63
C ASN A 38 26.94 14.23 11.80
N ILE A 39 25.91 14.63 11.09
CA ILE A 39 25.33 15.96 11.21
C ILE A 39 24.56 16.01 12.53
N PRO A 40 24.87 16.94 13.45
CA PRO A 40 24.12 17.10 14.68
C PRO A 40 22.73 17.68 14.39
N TYR A 41 21.69 17.06 14.95
CA TYR A 41 20.33 17.56 14.75
C TYR A 41 19.58 17.89 16.05
N GLY A 42 20.13 17.49 17.21
CA GLY A 42 19.51 17.76 18.50
C GLY A 42 20.30 17.15 19.64
N GLN A 43 19.76 17.31 20.83
CA GLN A 43 20.26 16.69 22.05
C GLN A 43 19.15 16.58 23.08
N SER A 44 19.24 15.63 24.01
CA SER A 44 18.32 15.51 25.12
C SER A 44 18.92 14.66 26.24
N THR A 45 18.28 14.64 27.41
CA THR A 45 18.70 13.80 28.53
C THR A 45 18.38 12.33 28.28
N ASN A 46 19.38 11.47 28.44
CA ASN A 46 19.26 10.01 28.31
C ASN A 46 18.78 9.37 29.64
N ILE A 47 18.65 8.02 29.64
CA ILE A 47 18.20 7.27 30.85
C ILE A 47 19.17 7.33 32.03
N LYS A 48 20.41 7.82 31.84
CA LYS A 48 21.43 8.02 32.89
C LYS A 48 21.45 9.44 33.40
N ASN A 49 20.49 10.30 32.97
CA ASN A 49 20.46 11.73 33.25
C ASN A 49 21.64 12.53 32.67
N GLU A 50 22.23 12.06 31.57
CA GLU A 50 23.30 12.73 30.84
C GLU A 50 22.77 13.35 29.55
N ILE A 51 23.35 14.51 29.15
CA ILE A 51 23.01 15.10 27.85
C ILE A 51 23.62 14.25 26.73
N GLU A 52 22.77 13.68 25.88
CA GLU A 52 23.15 12.92 24.72
C GLU A 52 22.89 13.72 23.44
N LYS A 53 23.95 13.88 22.63
CA LYS A 53 23.86 14.54 21.32
C LYS A 53 23.39 13.54 20.25
N HIS A 54 22.42 14.00 19.45
CA HIS A 54 21.85 13.18 18.36
C HIS A 54 22.47 13.57 17.03
N SER A 55 22.83 12.60 16.23
CA SER A 55 23.39 12.80 14.89
C SER A 55 22.62 12.02 13.83
N LEU A 56 22.64 12.52 12.61
CA LEU A 56 22.11 11.87 11.44
C LEU A 56 23.12 11.88 10.30
N ASP A 57 22.90 10.99 9.32
CA ASP A 57 23.58 11.02 8.05
C ASP A 57 22.57 11.37 6.95
N VAL A 58 23.01 12.21 6.00
CA VAL A 58 22.15 12.63 4.87
C VAL A 58 22.65 11.97 3.60
N TYR A 59 21.77 11.25 2.94
CA TYR A 59 21.99 10.64 1.63
C TYR A 59 21.19 11.42 0.59
N SER A 60 21.81 11.80 -0.51
CA SER A 60 21.14 12.54 -1.58
C SER A 60 21.64 12.16 -2.97
N PRO A 61 20.82 12.29 -4.02
CA PRO A 61 21.25 12.03 -5.39
C PRO A 61 22.39 12.95 -5.80
N LYS A 62 23.47 12.37 -6.33
CA LYS A 62 24.61 13.14 -6.83
C LYS A 62 24.27 13.83 -8.14
N ASN A 63 24.75 15.06 -8.33
CA ASN A 63 24.53 15.87 -9.53
C ASN A 63 23.04 16.13 -9.87
N ASP A 64 22.15 16.03 -8.90
CA ASP A 64 20.74 16.33 -9.09
C ASP A 64 20.48 17.83 -9.11
N THR A 65 19.87 18.32 -10.19
CA THR A 65 19.57 19.74 -10.40
C THR A 65 18.29 20.21 -9.68
N LEU A 66 17.45 19.27 -9.18
CA LEU A 66 16.20 19.60 -8.49
C LEU A 66 16.50 20.21 -7.11
N LYS A 67 15.98 21.41 -6.87
CA LYS A 67 16.22 22.18 -5.62
C LYS A 67 15.31 21.80 -4.48
N LYS A 68 14.17 21.14 -4.74
CA LYS A 68 13.19 20.72 -3.73
C LYS A 68 12.82 19.26 -3.97
N ARG A 69 13.30 18.38 -3.10
CA ARG A 69 13.13 16.92 -3.16
C ARG A 69 12.34 16.41 -1.97
N PRO A 70 11.48 15.42 -2.13
CA PRO A 70 10.88 14.73 -1.00
C PRO A 70 11.94 14.20 -0.03
N LEU A 71 11.67 14.33 1.26
CA LEU A 71 12.51 13.83 2.35
C LEU A 71 11.94 12.54 2.92
N ILE A 72 12.83 11.60 3.26
CA ILE A 72 12.52 10.45 4.11
C ILE A 72 13.43 10.50 5.34
N VAL A 73 12.84 10.59 6.55
CA VAL A 73 13.58 10.37 7.80
C VAL A 73 13.55 8.88 8.10
N PHE A 74 14.73 8.25 8.15
CA PHE A 74 14.85 6.81 8.42
C PHE A 74 15.32 6.57 9.85
N VAL A 75 14.59 5.71 10.58
CA VAL A 75 14.85 5.33 11.96
C VAL A 75 15.27 3.88 12.03
N HIS A 76 16.46 3.61 12.60
CA HIS A 76 16.99 2.26 12.72
C HIS A 76 16.27 1.40 13.75
N GLY A 77 16.36 0.07 13.62
CA GLY A 77 15.88 -0.90 14.60
C GLY A 77 16.85 -1.10 15.76
N GLY A 78 16.66 -2.21 16.48
CA GLY A 78 17.54 -2.62 17.60
C GLY A 78 16.85 -2.65 18.95
N GLY A 79 15.51 -2.78 18.98
CA GLY A 79 14.71 -2.97 20.20
C GLY A 79 14.78 -1.83 21.20
N PHE A 80 15.14 -0.62 20.78
CA PHE A 80 15.44 0.57 21.60
C PHE A 80 16.65 0.43 22.52
N VAL A 81 17.44 -0.63 22.39
CA VAL A 81 18.64 -0.88 23.25
C VAL A 81 19.94 -0.82 22.48
N ASN A 82 19.92 -1.03 21.17
CA ASN A 82 21.08 -0.98 20.31
C ASN A 82 20.72 -0.51 18.90
N GLY A 83 21.71 -0.45 18.01
CA GLY A 83 21.55 -0.04 16.62
C GLY A 83 22.28 1.25 16.31
N ASP A 84 22.39 1.55 15.03
CA ASP A 84 23.00 2.76 14.51
C ASP A 84 22.41 3.09 13.14
N LYS A 85 22.41 4.37 12.79
CA LYS A 85 21.94 4.90 11.51
C LYS A 85 22.61 4.30 10.26
N ARG A 86 23.74 3.59 10.43
CA ARG A 86 24.53 2.96 9.37
C ARG A 86 24.44 1.45 9.36
N THR A 87 23.81 0.82 10.36
CA THR A 87 23.75 -0.63 10.43
C THR A 87 23.00 -1.23 9.24
N GLY A 88 23.61 -2.22 8.61
CA GLY A 88 23.10 -3.14 7.57
C GLY A 88 21.92 -2.60 6.76
N TYR A 89 20.75 -2.86 7.24
CA TYR A 89 19.51 -2.52 6.60
C TYR A 89 19.27 -1.00 6.47
N SER A 90 19.60 -0.20 7.49
CA SER A 90 19.40 1.25 7.47
C SER A 90 20.11 1.91 6.29
N ARG A 91 21.36 1.47 6.05
CA ARG A 91 22.16 1.94 4.94
C ARG A 91 21.56 1.51 3.59
N VAL A 92 21.19 0.23 3.46
CA VAL A 92 20.62 -0.31 2.20
C VAL A 92 19.36 0.45 1.79
N VAL A 93 18.44 0.73 2.74
CA VAL A 93 17.22 1.49 2.46
C VAL A 93 17.55 2.93 2.09
N SER A 94 18.42 3.59 2.87
CA SER A 94 18.78 4.99 2.65
C SER A 94 19.44 5.21 1.29
N GLU A 95 20.38 4.36 0.90
CA GLU A 95 21.04 4.40 -0.40
C GLU A 95 20.01 4.13 -1.53
N ASN A 96 19.19 3.08 -1.41
CA ASN A 96 18.23 2.71 -2.45
C ASN A 96 17.21 3.83 -2.72
N LEU A 97 16.68 4.46 -1.68
CA LEU A 97 15.73 5.56 -1.82
C LEU A 97 16.40 6.82 -2.38
N SER A 98 17.66 7.09 -2.02
CA SER A 98 18.42 8.19 -2.62
C SER A 98 18.71 7.97 -4.10
N HIS A 99 19.04 6.77 -4.52
CA HIS A 99 19.16 6.41 -5.94
C HIS A 99 17.85 6.59 -6.73
N ARG A 100 16.69 6.64 -6.04
CA ARG A 100 15.37 6.95 -6.64
C ARG A 100 15.08 8.45 -6.71
N GLY A 101 15.88 9.29 -6.06
CA GLY A 101 15.74 10.75 -6.10
C GLY A 101 15.26 11.41 -4.81
N PHE A 102 15.13 10.67 -3.72
CA PHE A 102 14.81 11.23 -2.40
C PHE A 102 16.05 11.80 -1.71
N VAL A 103 15.85 12.77 -0.80
CA VAL A 103 16.78 13.04 0.27
C VAL A 103 16.43 12.11 1.42
N VAL A 104 17.42 11.43 2.01
CA VAL A 104 17.17 10.54 3.14
C VAL A 104 18.04 10.96 4.32
N GLY A 105 17.41 11.20 5.48
CA GLY A 105 18.08 11.47 6.75
C GLY A 105 18.02 10.24 7.65
N SER A 106 19.08 9.45 7.74
CA SER A 106 19.16 8.31 8.66
C SER A 106 19.61 8.79 10.04
N ILE A 107 18.82 8.54 11.08
CA ILE A 107 19.03 9.13 12.40
C ILE A 107 19.50 8.13 13.44
N ASN A 108 20.36 8.57 14.38
CA ASN A 108 20.52 7.96 15.69
C ASN A 108 19.57 8.67 16.68
N TYR A 109 19.03 7.92 17.62
CA TYR A 109 18.11 8.40 18.65
C TYR A 109 18.50 7.81 20.00
N ARG A 110 17.99 8.37 21.11
CA ARG A 110 18.29 7.89 22.48
C ARG A 110 17.92 6.43 22.66
N LEU A 111 18.92 5.62 23.00
CA LEU A 111 18.76 4.22 23.31
C LEU A 111 18.68 3.97 24.82
N GLY A 112 18.18 2.79 25.19
CA GLY A 112 18.12 2.28 26.54
C GLY A 112 16.71 2.12 27.06
N ILE A 113 16.51 1.01 27.78
CA ILE A 113 15.31 0.68 28.52
C ILE A 113 15.74 0.59 29.97
N ALA A 114 15.17 1.44 30.86
CA ALA A 114 15.61 1.53 32.24
C ALA A 114 15.39 0.20 33.00
N GLU A 115 14.24 -0.42 32.78
CA GLU A 115 13.89 -1.72 33.33
C GLU A 115 13.51 -2.69 32.19
N PRO A 116 14.43 -3.57 31.75
CA PRO A 116 14.24 -4.39 30.55
C PRO A 116 13.01 -5.30 30.54
N LYS A 117 12.41 -5.59 31.71
CA LYS A 117 11.18 -6.43 31.83
C LYS A 117 9.92 -5.60 32.05
N SER A 118 9.99 -4.27 32.04
CA SER A 118 8.89 -3.38 32.28
C SER A 118 8.27 -2.88 30.98
N ASP A 119 6.96 -3.08 30.81
CA ASP A 119 6.17 -2.54 29.71
C ASP A 119 6.20 -1.00 29.72
N VAL A 120 6.18 -0.39 30.90
CA VAL A 120 6.29 1.05 31.09
C VAL A 120 7.61 1.56 30.55
N SER A 121 8.74 0.96 30.97
CA SER A 121 10.07 1.36 30.53
C SER A 121 10.28 1.15 29.03
N TYR A 122 9.69 0.11 28.45
CA TYR A 122 9.68 -0.10 27.00
C TYR A 122 8.93 1.01 26.25
N PHE A 123 7.74 1.38 26.76
CA PHE A 123 6.94 2.46 26.17
C PHE A 123 7.62 3.82 26.34
N GLU A 124 8.25 4.09 27.49
CA GLU A 124 9.05 5.30 27.70
C GLU A 124 10.23 5.40 26.72
N ALA A 125 10.90 4.26 26.41
CA ALA A 125 11.97 4.23 25.42
C ALA A 125 11.44 4.56 24.01
N MET A 126 10.26 4.06 23.66
CA MET A 126 9.58 4.40 22.41
C MET A 126 9.21 5.89 22.36
N ILE A 127 8.69 6.49 23.43
CA ILE A 127 8.39 7.93 23.48
C ILE A 127 9.67 8.75 23.23
N ARG A 128 10.80 8.41 23.89
CA ARG A 128 12.06 9.11 23.64
C ARG A 128 12.50 9.03 22.19
N ALA A 129 12.38 7.86 21.57
CA ALA A 129 12.68 7.68 20.13
C ALA A 129 11.75 8.52 19.24
N VAL A 130 10.45 8.61 19.57
CA VAL A 130 9.49 9.47 18.86
C VAL A 130 9.88 10.95 18.98
N GLN A 131 10.22 11.43 20.17
CA GLN A 131 10.65 12.80 20.41
C GLN A 131 11.90 13.17 19.59
N ASP A 132 12.88 12.26 19.52
CA ASP A 132 14.11 12.48 18.77
C ASP A 132 13.84 12.43 17.25
N ALA A 133 13.00 11.52 16.77
CA ALA A 133 12.58 11.47 15.37
C ALA A 133 11.81 12.73 14.95
N LYS A 134 10.94 13.27 15.84
CA LYS A 134 10.27 14.56 15.63
C LYS A 134 11.28 15.72 15.55
N ALA A 135 12.29 15.74 16.42
CA ALA A 135 13.36 16.72 16.35
C ALA A 135 14.13 16.67 15.03
N ALA A 136 14.37 15.46 14.47
CA ALA A 136 15.00 15.30 13.16
C ALA A 136 14.11 15.84 12.01
N VAL A 137 12.80 15.61 12.06
CA VAL A 137 11.85 16.22 11.11
C VAL A 137 11.90 17.74 11.17
N ARG A 138 11.90 18.33 12.41
CA ARG A 138 12.02 19.77 12.62
C ARG A 138 13.37 20.31 12.10
N PHE A 139 14.47 19.57 12.32
CA PHE A 139 15.79 19.92 11.79
C PHE A 139 15.80 20.07 10.28
N PHE A 140 15.27 19.10 9.55
CA PHE A 140 15.20 19.18 8.09
C PHE A 140 14.26 20.29 7.61
N ARG A 141 13.20 20.57 8.33
CA ARG A 141 12.28 21.65 7.99
C ARG A 141 12.94 23.02 8.19
N LYS A 142 13.70 23.19 9.28
CA LYS A 142 14.50 24.39 9.55
C LYS A 142 15.59 24.61 8.50
N ASN A 143 16.25 23.53 8.05
CA ASN A 143 17.40 23.57 7.16
C ASN A 143 17.03 23.11 5.73
N ALA A 144 15.78 23.27 5.31
CA ALA A 144 15.26 22.72 4.06
C ALA A 144 16.05 23.16 2.82
N GLU A 145 16.46 24.43 2.75
CA GLU A 145 17.25 24.98 1.63
C GLU A 145 18.63 24.34 1.55
N ASN A 146 19.31 24.15 2.70
CA ASN A 146 20.66 23.58 2.74
C ASN A 146 20.71 22.14 2.24
N TYR A 147 19.65 21.37 2.46
CA TYR A 147 19.55 19.97 2.03
C TYR A 147 18.67 19.76 0.78
N GLY A 148 18.13 20.83 0.22
CA GLY A 148 17.25 20.77 -0.96
C GLY A 148 15.97 19.96 -0.70
N VAL A 149 15.33 20.18 0.46
CA VAL A 149 14.13 19.45 0.91
C VAL A 149 12.85 20.19 0.54
N ASP A 150 11.88 19.45 0.00
CA ASP A 150 10.50 19.90 -0.13
C ASP A 150 9.74 19.65 1.19
N THR A 151 9.52 20.71 1.97
CA THR A 151 8.85 20.61 3.27
C THR A 151 7.37 20.22 3.20
N SER A 152 6.78 20.20 2.00
CA SER A 152 5.43 19.70 1.75
C SER A 152 5.40 18.18 1.51
N LYS A 153 6.56 17.51 1.45
CA LYS A 153 6.72 16.10 1.13
C LYS A 153 7.77 15.43 2.04
N ILE A 154 7.46 15.36 3.33
CA ILE A 154 8.31 14.73 4.35
C ILE A 154 7.65 13.42 4.79
N TYR A 155 8.36 12.33 4.64
CA TYR A 155 7.94 10.98 5.02
C TYR A 155 8.85 10.46 6.14
N ILE A 156 8.35 9.49 6.91
CA ILE A 156 9.15 8.76 7.88
C ILE A 156 9.15 7.28 7.54
N ALA A 157 10.29 6.64 7.73
CA ALA A 157 10.45 5.20 7.54
C ALA A 157 11.27 4.62 8.69
N GLY A 158 11.09 3.34 8.99
CA GLY A 158 11.94 2.69 9.97
C GLY A 158 11.83 1.18 9.92
N GLY A 159 12.81 0.48 10.53
CA GLY A 159 12.82 -0.97 10.67
C GLY A 159 12.63 -1.40 12.13
N SER A 160 11.77 -2.41 12.40
CA SER A 160 11.59 -2.97 13.74
C SER A 160 11.21 -1.88 14.78
N ALA A 161 12.00 -1.68 15.84
CA ALA A 161 11.80 -0.60 16.80
C ALA A 161 11.74 0.79 16.14
N GLY A 162 12.51 1.04 15.08
CA GLY A 162 12.45 2.27 14.31
C GLY A 162 11.13 2.41 13.53
N ALA A 163 10.57 1.33 13.05
CA ALA A 163 9.26 1.33 12.43
C ALA A 163 8.15 1.57 13.48
N MET A 164 8.27 0.99 14.67
CA MET A 164 7.38 1.31 15.80
C MET A 164 7.48 2.81 16.11
N THR A 165 8.68 3.39 16.17
CA THR A 165 8.87 4.84 16.33
C THR A 165 8.13 5.62 15.25
N ALA A 166 8.28 5.25 13.98
CA ALA A 166 7.64 5.93 12.86
C ALA A 166 6.10 5.86 12.92
N LEU A 167 5.54 4.71 13.26
CA LEU A 167 4.11 4.50 13.43
C LEU A 167 3.54 5.32 14.60
N HIS A 168 4.21 5.31 15.77
CA HIS A 168 3.74 6.06 16.94
C HIS A 168 3.96 7.58 16.80
N LEU A 169 4.98 8.01 16.06
CA LEU A 169 5.13 9.42 15.67
C LEU A 169 3.93 9.90 14.83
N ALA A 170 3.43 9.04 13.95
CA ALA A 170 2.37 9.37 13.01
C ALA A 170 0.96 9.33 13.61
N TYR A 171 0.70 8.34 14.50
CA TYR A 171 -0.66 7.95 14.86
C TYR A 171 -0.96 8.00 16.36
N LEU A 172 0.03 8.19 17.22
CA LEU A 172 -0.20 8.35 18.67
C LEU A 172 -0.31 9.84 19.03
N ASP A 173 -1.52 10.30 19.28
CA ASP A 173 -1.75 11.62 19.80
C ASP A 173 -1.39 11.72 21.30
N GLN A 174 -1.04 12.93 21.76
CA GLN A 174 -0.72 13.23 23.16
C GLN A 174 -1.81 12.72 24.13
N LYS A 175 -3.09 12.87 23.77
CA LYS A 175 -4.24 12.47 24.59
C LYS A 175 -4.47 10.95 24.68
N GLU A 176 -3.82 10.20 23.78
CA GLU A 176 -3.94 8.73 23.65
C GLU A 176 -2.78 8.01 24.34
N VAL A 177 -1.81 8.75 24.84
CA VAL A 177 -0.71 8.18 25.64
C VAL A 177 -1.31 7.48 26.86
N PRO A 178 -0.99 6.20 27.09
CA PRO A 178 -1.57 5.44 28.21
C PRO A 178 -1.35 6.13 29.56
N ALA A 179 -2.37 6.11 30.42
CA ALA A 179 -2.36 6.81 31.70
C ALA A 179 -1.27 6.31 32.69
N TYR A 180 -0.70 5.14 32.47
CA TYR A 180 0.42 4.63 33.25
C TYR A 180 1.77 5.24 32.90
N ILE A 181 1.81 6.07 31.83
CA ILE A 181 3.02 6.80 31.43
C ILE A 181 3.00 8.18 32.07
N ASP A 182 4.03 8.46 32.87
CA ASP A 182 4.20 9.76 33.49
C ASP A 182 4.74 10.79 32.48
N LEU A 183 3.85 11.61 31.93
CA LEU A 183 4.21 12.68 31.00
C LEU A 183 4.91 13.85 31.69
N ALA A 184 4.80 14.02 33.01
CA ALA A 184 5.58 15.03 33.71
C ALA A 184 7.08 14.69 33.72
N LYS A 185 7.38 13.39 33.83
CA LYS A 185 8.74 12.84 33.73
C LYS A 185 9.25 12.76 32.29
N ASN A 186 8.43 12.25 31.37
CA ASN A 186 8.85 11.92 30.00
C ASN A 186 8.69 13.08 29.01
N GLY A 187 7.98 14.14 29.39
CA GLY A 187 7.64 15.25 28.51
C GLY A 187 6.52 14.93 27.52
N SER A 188 6.16 15.89 26.69
CA SER A 188 5.16 15.72 25.65
C SER A 188 5.64 14.83 24.52
N MET A 189 4.71 14.27 23.73
CA MET A 189 5.03 13.52 22.51
C MET A 189 5.83 14.36 21.50
N GLU A 190 5.71 15.68 21.52
CA GLU A 190 6.50 16.58 20.65
C GLU A 190 7.98 16.63 21.08
N GLY A 191 8.25 16.51 22.38
CA GLY A 191 9.59 16.53 22.95
C GLY A 191 10.34 17.84 22.77
N THR A 192 11.48 17.94 23.46
CA THR A 192 12.38 19.08 23.45
C THR A 192 13.79 18.70 22.98
N SER A 193 13.90 17.72 22.10
CA SER A 193 15.20 17.21 21.61
C SER A 193 15.85 18.13 20.57
N GLY A 194 15.24 19.28 20.26
CA GLY A 194 15.77 20.34 19.41
C GLY A 194 14.88 20.81 18.29
N ASN A 195 15.25 21.99 17.75
CA ASN A 195 14.59 22.65 16.63
C ASN A 195 13.12 23.02 16.89
N GLU A 196 12.81 23.41 18.12
CA GLU A 196 11.49 23.93 18.53
C GLU A 196 11.08 25.12 17.64
N GLY A 197 9.78 25.34 17.48
CA GLY A 197 9.23 26.37 16.58
C GLY A 197 9.04 25.92 15.12
N PHE A 198 9.60 24.76 14.73
CA PHE A 198 9.32 24.13 13.45
C PHE A 198 8.36 22.95 13.61
N SER A 199 7.52 22.69 12.60
CA SER A 199 6.57 21.59 12.64
C SER A 199 7.24 20.22 12.49
N SER A 200 6.85 19.24 13.29
CA SER A 200 7.22 17.83 13.14
C SER A 200 6.29 17.03 12.22
N LYS A 201 5.30 17.69 11.57
CA LYS A 201 4.30 17.05 10.72
C LYS A 201 4.94 16.29 9.55
N ILE A 202 4.47 15.07 9.31
CA ILE A 202 4.86 14.21 8.19
C ILE A 202 3.69 13.99 7.23
N HIS A 203 3.94 13.34 6.08
CA HIS A 203 2.97 13.14 5.01
C HIS A 203 2.77 11.65 4.65
N GLY A 204 3.42 10.75 5.36
CA GLY A 204 3.26 9.30 5.21
C GLY A 204 4.33 8.51 5.93
N VAL A 205 4.06 7.22 6.12
CA VAL A 205 4.90 6.28 6.87
C VAL A 205 5.25 5.08 6.01
N VAL A 206 6.51 4.62 6.09
CA VAL A 206 6.93 3.29 5.61
C VAL A 206 7.35 2.44 6.80
N ASN A 207 6.56 1.43 7.08
CA ASN A 207 6.75 0.49 8.17
C ASN A 207 7.44 -0.77 7.65
N PHE A 208 8.69 -0.99 8.04
CA PHE A 208 9.41 -2.22 7.78
C PHE A 208 9.40 -3.11 9.03
N TRP A 209 8.58 -4.16 9.03
CA TRP A 209 8.44 -5.17 10.11
C TRP A 209 8.33 -4.58 11.53
N GLY A 210 7.60 -3.48 11.65
CA GLY A 210 7.20 -2.91 12.93
C GLY A 210 5.76 -3.25 13.29
N ALA A 211 5.33 -2.78 14.44
CA ALA A 211 3.98 -2.97 14.98
C ALA A 211 3.52 -1.76 15.78
N MET A 212 2.22 -1.68 16.03
CA MET A 212 1.63 -0.74 16.99
C MET A 212 1.19 -1.47 18.24
N VAL A 213 1.16 -0.79 19.37
CA VAL A 213 0.59 -1.33 20.61
C VAL A 213 -0.93 -1.14 20.67
N ASN A 214 -1.49 -0.27 19.85
CA ASN A 214 -2.92 -0.10 19.69
C ASN A 214 -3.23 0.39 18.26
N PHE A 215 -3.84 -0.46 17.45
CA PHE A 215 -4.19 -0.14 16.06
C PHE A 215 -5.36 0.86 15.95
N ASN A 216 -6.14 1.09 17.02
CA ASN A 216 -7.24 2.05 17.02
C ASN A 216 -6.77 3.51 16.98
N TRP A 217 -5.47 3.77 17.16
CA TRP A 217 -4.89 5.09 16.96
C TRP A 217 -4.84 5.52 15.49
N LEU A 218 -5.02 4.58 14.55
CA LEU A 218 -5.23 4.92 13.15
C LEU A 218 -6.68 5.34 12.93
N ASN A 219 -6.89 6.60 12.56
CA ASN A 219 -8.21 7.19 12.37
C ASN A 219 -8.36 7.85 10.99
N THR A 220 -9.61 8.00 10.54
CA THR A 220 -9.93 8.68 9.28
C THR A 220 -9.29 10.07 9.23
N GLY A 221 -8.56 10.35 8.15
CA GLY A 221 -7.83 11.61 7.94
C GLY A 221 -6.34 11.55 8.28
N ASP A 222 -5.87 10.46 8.88
CA ASP A 222 -4.45 10.26 9.16
C ASP A 222 -3.61 10.11 7.88
N VAL A 223 -2.30 10.23 8.06
CA VAL A 223 -1.34 10.11 6.95
C VAL A 223 -1.27 8.68 6.40
N PRO A 224 -0.98 8.52 5.09
CA PRO A 224 -0.81 7.22 4.45
C PRO A 224 0.26 6.34 5.09
N VAL A 225 0.07 4.99 5.01
CA VAL A 225 1.04 4.01 5.51
C VAL A 225 1.30 2.89 4.48
N PHE A 226 2.56 2.53 4.29
CA PHE A 226 2.97 1.31 3.57
C PHE A 226 3.68 0.36 4.51
N ASN A 227 3.34 -0.93 4.41
CA ASN A 227 3.81 -1.95 5.33
C ASN A 227 4.62 -3.02 4.57
N VAL A 228 5.76 -3.41 5.14
CA VAL A 228 6.59 -4.53 4.66
C VAL A 228 6.79 -5.50 5.81
N HIS A 229 6.52 -6.81 5.63
CA HIS A 229 6.70 -7.81 6.69
C HIS A 229 6.96 -9.21 6.15
N GLY A 230 7.68 -10.02 6.91
CA GLY A 230 7.79 -11.45 6.70
C GLY A 230 6.67 -12.19 7.45
N THR A 231 6.00 -13.15 6.81
CA THR A 231 4.85 -13.85 7.43
C THR A 231 5.27 -14.84 8.52
N ALA A 232 6.56 -15.21 8.59
CA ALA A 232 7.12 -16.06 9.64
C ALA A 232 7.89 -15.27 10.71
N ASP A 233 7.68 -13.96 10.83
CA ASP A 233 8.35 -13.12 11.83
C ASP A 233 7.91 -13.49 13.25
N LYS A 234 8.87 -14.03 14.03
CA LYS A 234 8.68 -14.41 15.45
C LYS A 234 9.14 -13.33 16.42
N THR A 235 9.80 -12.29 15.92
CA THR A 235 10.32 -11.17 16.74
C THR A 235 9.26 -10.08 16.89
N VAL A 236 8.70 -9.63 15.78
CA VAL A 236 7.55 -8.74 15.73
C VAL A 236 6.49 -9.41 14.87
N PRO A 237 5.30 -9.71 15.39
CA PRO A 237 4.29 -10.43 14.62
C PRO A 237 3.82 -9.61 13.43
N TYR A 238 3.62 -10.25 12.26
CA TYR A 238 3.07 -9.58 11.08
C TYR A 238 1.55 -9.33 11.20
N ASP A 239 0.88 -10.17 11.99
CA ASP A 239 -0.55 -10.04 12.35
C ASP A 239 -0.69 -9.45 13.76
N SER A 240 -0.98 -10.26 14.78
CA SER A 240 -1.05 -9.81 16.18
C SER A 240 -0.65 -10.91 17.13
N SER A 241 0.16 -10.58 18.13
CA SER A 241 0.46 -11.45 19.25
C SER A 241 1.08 -10.68 20.41
N PHE A 242 1.22 -11.38 21.55
CA PHE A 242 2.02 -10.90 22.66
C PHE A 242 3.50 -11.08 22.35
N ALA A 243 4.25 -9.98 22.27
CA ALA A 243 5.67 -9.97 22.01
C ALA A 243 6.34 -8.81 22.74
N TYR A 244 7.53 -9.03 23.34
CA TYR A 244 8.26 -7.99 24.07
C TYR A 244 7.35 -7.18 25.01
N HIS A 245 6.81 -7.84 26.04
CA HIS A 245 6.06 -7.26 27.15
C HIS A 245 4.67 -6.69 26.83
N ASN A 246 4.27 -6.55 25.57
CA ASN A 246 2.90 -6.13 25.26
C ASN A 246 2.31 -6.80 24.05
N PHE A 247 0.99 -6.68 23.92
CA PHE A 247 0.30 -7.10 22.70
C PHE A 247 0.66 -6.16 21.58
N LYS A 248 1.01 -6.69 20.43
CA LYS A 248 1.42 -5.95 19.25
C LYS A 248 0.55 -6.28 18.07
N TYR A 249 0.26 -5.26 17.29
CA TYR A 249 -0.51 -5.32 16.06
C TYR A 249 0.42 -5.00 14.90
N GLY A 250 0.74 -6.03 14.12
CA GLY A 250 1.70 -5.94 13.02
C GLY A 250 1.12 -5.39 11.74
N SER A 251 1.92 -5.50 10.69
CA SER A 251 1.65 -4.90 9.38
C SER A 251 0.32 -5.28 8.76
N GLN A 252 -0.14 -6.52 8.94
CA GLN A 252 -1.44 -6.96 8.41
C GLN A 252 -2.61 -6.22 9.08
N ILE A 253 -2.58 -6.12 10.41
CA ILE A 253 -3.65 -5.43 11.16
C ILE A 253 -3.64 -3.92 10.87
N ILE A 254 -2.44 -3.31 10.78
CA ILE A 254 -2.28 -1.90 10.41
C ILE A 254 -2.85 -1.63 9.02
N PHE A 255 -2.55 -2.49 8.05
CA PHE A 255 -3.06 -2.40 6.68
C PHE A 255 -4.59 -2.50 6.64
N GLU A 256 -5.17 -3.50 7.29
CA GLU A 256 -6.61 -3.72 7.37
C GLU A 256 -7.34 -2.55 8.05
N ARG A 257 -6.78 -2.05 9.15
CA ARG A 257 -7.31 -0.89 9.86
C ARG A 257 -7.26 0.36 8.98
N ALA A 258 -6.14 0.61 8.31
CA ALA A 258 -5.99 1.74 7.40
C ALA A 258 -7.03 1.70 6.26
N LEU A 259 -7.25 0.53 5.64
CA LEU A 259 -8.31 0.35 4.65
C LEU A 259 -9.70 0.66 5.22
N SER A 260 -10.02 0.16 6.43
CA SER A 260 -11.32 0.40 7.08
C SER A 260 -11.55 1.86 7.45
N GLN A 261 -10.49 2.63 7.64
CA GLN A 261 -10.52 4.07 7.91
C GLN A 261 -10.40 4.93 6.66
N GLY A 262 -10.29 4.32 5.47
CA GLY A 262 -10.08 5.03 4.22
C GLY A 262 -8.72 5.72 4.11
N ILE A 263 -7.74 5.30 4.90
CA ILE A 263 -6.37 5.79 4.84
C ILE A 263 -5.67 5.12 3.64
N PRO A 264 -5.02 5.87 2.74
CA PRO A 264 -4.26 5.27 1.65
C PRO A 264 -3.15 4.37 2.20
N THR A 265 -3.18 3.11 1.81
CA THR A 265 -2.29 2.10 2.37
C THR A 265 -1.91 1.05 1.34
N GLY A 266 -0.82 0.32 1.62
CA GLY A 266 -0.40 -0.88 0.94
C GLY A 266 0.35 -1.80 1.88
N VAL A 267 0.50 -3.06 1.46
CA VAL A 267 1.29 -4.04 2.19
C VAL A 267 2.07 -4.93 1.22
N LYS A 268 3.31 -5.21 1.57
CA LYS A 268 4.17 -6.23 0.93
C LYS A 268 4.49 -7.29 1.96
N LEU A 269 3.82 -8.41 1.89
CA LEU A 269 4.13 -9.60 2.68
C LEU A 269 5.14 -10.48 1.93
N SER A 270 6.11 -11.00 2.66
CA SER A 270 7.09 -11.97 2.17
C SER A 270 6.85 -13.31 2.86
N GLU A 271 6.27 -14.25 2.10
CA GLU A 271 5.86 -15.55 2.63
C GLU A 271 7.04 -16.33 3.19
N ASN A 272 6.84 -16.93 4.36
CA ASN A 272 7.80 -17.78 5.06
C ASN A 272 9.14 -17.11 5.44
N LEU A 273 9.27 -15.78 5.32
CA LEU A 273 10.43 -15.03 5.81
C LEU A 273 10.15 -14.47 7.21
N GLY A 274 11.20 -14.45 8.03
CA GLY A 274 11.15 -13.95 9.41
C GLY A 274 11.48 -12.46 9.53
N HIS A 275 12.00 -12.09 10.73
CA HIS A 275 12.38 -10.71 11.03
C HIS A 275 13.46 -10.19 10.10
N THR A 276 13.40 -8.92 9.73
CA THR A 276 14.30 -8.33 8.71
C THR A 276 14.30 -9.06 7.37
N LEU A 277 13.22 -9.81 7.07
CA LEU A 277 13.12 -10.72 5.91
C LEU A 277 14.31 -11.70 5.85
N ASP A 278 14.82 -12.14 7.03
CA ASP A 278 15.98 -13.03 7.20
C ASP A 278 17.23 -12.54 6.46
N ASN A 279 17.39 -11.24 6.25
CA ASN A 279 18.43 -10.61 5.45
C ASN A 279 18.48 -11.12 3.99
N ASN A 280 17.38 -11.65 3.48
CA ASN A 280 17.25 -12.11 2.10
C ASN A 280 17.29 -10.92 1.14
N LYS A 281 18.42 -10.70 0.50
CA LYS A 281 18.65 -9.55 -0.38
C LYS A 281 17.61 -9.43 -1.51
N PRO A 282 17.23 -10.49 -2.25
CA PRO A 282 16.15 -10.42 -3.25
C PRO A 282 14.83 -9.96 -2.66
N ALA A 283 14.41 -10.46 -1.50
CA ALA A 283 13.16 -10.07 -0.84
C ALA A 283 13.17 -8.60 -0.39
N ILE A 284 14.31 -8.14 0.14
CA ILE A 284 14.52 -6.74 0.52
C ILE A 284 14.42 -5.83 -0.71
N LEU A 285 15.07 -6.16 -1.81
CA LEU A 285 15.02 -5.37 -3.05
C LEU A 285 13.63 -5.36 -3.67
N SER A 286 12.93 -6.50 -3.68
CA SER A 286 11.53 -6.58 -4.11
C SER A 286 10.63 -5.69 -3.24
N SER A 287 10.83 -5.67 -1.93
CA SER A 287 10.09 -4.80 -1.02
C SER A 287 10.37 -3.32 -1.27
N LEU A 288 11.63 -2.95 -1.54
CA LEU A 288 12.01 -1.59 -1.87
C LEU A 288 11.46 -1.14 -3.24
N GLN A 289 11.20 -2.05 -4.16
CA GLN A 289 10.52 -1.75 -5.41
C GLN A 289 9.05 -1.38 -5.14
N GLU A 290 8.33 -2.15 -4.35
CA GLU A 290 6.93 -1.85 -3.95
C GLU A 290 6.84 -0.53 -3.16
N VAL A 291 7.77 -0.28 -2.24
CA VAL A 291 7.89 0.99 -1.51
C VAL A 291 8.11 2.16 -2.48
N GLY A 292 8.98 2.01 -3.47
CA GLY A 292 9.23 3.02 -4.49
C GLY A 292 7.98 3.32 -5.34
N GLU A 293 7.23 2.31 -5.73
CA GLU A 293 5.96 2.46 -6.45
C GLU A 293 4.93 3.23 -5.62
N TRP A 294 4.77 2.87 -4.36
CA TRP A 294 3.84 3.52 -3.45
C TRP A 294 4.25 4.97 -3.13
N LEU A 295 5.53 5.21 -2.84
CA LEU A 295 6.05 6.57 -2.61
C LEU A 295 5.89 7.45 -3.87
N TYR A 296 6.10 6.90 -5.07
CA TYR A 296 5.86 7.62 -6.31
C TYR A 296 4.40 8.08 -6.42
N ALA A 297 3.45 7.22 -6.08
CA ALA A 297 2.04 7.57 -6.04
C ALA A 297 1.76 8.70 -5.04
N LEU A 298 2.35 8.66 -3.84
CA LEU A 298 2.19 9.72 -2.84
C LEU A 298 2.82 11.05 -3.25
N VAL A 299 4.04 11.03 -3.77
CA VAL A 299 4.76 12.24 -4.21
C VAL A 299 3.99 12.97 -5.31
N ASN A 300 3.31 12.23 -6.19
CA ASN A 300 2.52 12.76 -7.29
C ASN A 300 1.03 12.95 -6.94
N ARG A 301 0.64 12.71 -5.69
CA ARG A 301 -0.73 12.95 -5.22
C ARG A 301 -1.02 14.45 -5.22
N THR A 302 -2.11 14.83 -5.88
CA THR A 302 -2.59 16.22 -5.93
C THR A 302 -3.78 16.42 -5.00
N LYS A 303 -4.17 17.67 -4.76
CA LYS A 303 -5.41 18.01 -4.03
C LYS A 303 -6.66 17.46 -4.70
N THR A 304 -6.60 17.19 -6.01
CA THR A 304 -7.69 16.61 -6.80
C THR A 304 -7.72 15.07 -6.76
N THR A 305 -6.75 14.42 -6.09
CA THR A 305 -6.80 12.97 -5.90
C THR A 305 -8.07 12.60 -5.13
N PRO A 306 -8.93 11.73 -5.68
CA PRO A 306 -10.22 11.42 -5.07
C PRO A 306 -10.10 10.93 -3.63
N ASN A 307 -11.01 11.40 -2.77
CA ASN A 307 -11.16 10.88 -1.43
C ASN A 307 -11.85 9.51 -1.49
N ILE A 308 -11.55 8.62 -0.53
CA ILE A 308 -12.20 7.31 -0.38
C ILE A 308 -13.73 7.44 -0.25
N THR A 309 -14.23 8.52 0.33
CA THR A 309 -15.66 8.78 0.55
C THR A 309 -16.38 9.40 -0.65
N ARG A 310 -15.74 9.53 -1.80
CA ARG A 310 -16.34 10.17 -3.01
C ARG A 310 -17.58 9.45 -3.52
N PHE A 311 -17.80 8.20 -3.16
CA PHE A 311 -18.98 7.40 -3.54
C PHE A 311 -20.10 7.42 -2.50
N GLU A 312 -20.00 8.21 -1.43
CA GLU A 312 -20.99 8.24 -0.34
C GLU A 312 -22.42 8.45 -0.83
N LYS A 313 -22.61 9.34 -1.81
CA LYS A 313 -23.92 9.58 -2.42
C LYS A 313 -24.47 8.36 -3.16
N GLU A 314 -23.60 7.68 -3.93
CA GLU A 314 -23.98 6.50 -4.73
C GLU A 314 -24.32 5.32 -3.81
N ILE A 315 -23.50 5.10 -2.77
CA ILE A 315 -23.75 4.05 -1.78
C ILE A 315 -25.05 4.30 -1.01
N LYS A 316 -25.33 5.53 -0.58
CA LYS A 316 -26.63 5.88 0.04
C LYS A 316 -27.81 5.62 -0.89
N THR A 317 -27.64 5.79 -2.21
CA THR A 317 -28.70 5.45 -3.16
C THR A 317 -28.98 3.94 -3.13
N HIS A 318 -27.96 3.09 -3.10
CA HIS A 318 -28.13 1.64 -2.97
C HIS A 318 -28.81 1.26 -1.64
N GLU A 319 -28.40 1.86 -0.52
CA GLU A 319 -29.03 1.63 0.79
C GLU A 319 -30.54 2.01 0.79
N VAL A 320 -30.89 3.10 0.10
CA VAL A 320 -32.32 3.51 -0.07
C VAL A 320 -33.09 2.54 -0.98
N GLU A 321 -32.46 2.03 -2.04
CA GLU A 321 -33.08 1.01 -2.91
C GLU A 321 -33.32 -0.28 -2.13
N ASP A 322 -32.34 -0.72 -1.33
CA ASP A 322 -32.43 -1.92 -0.50
C ASP A 322 -33.54 -1.79 0.55
N SER A 323 -33.70 -0.63 1.17
CA SER A 323 -34.77 -0.40 2.15
C SER A 323 -36.19 -0.53 1.58
N LYS A 324 -36.34 -0.45 0.26
CA LYS A 324 -37.60 -0.54 -0.48
C LYS A 324 -37.83 -1.90 -1.14
N THR A 325 -36.79 -2.76 -1.15
CA THR A 325 -36.83 -4.03 -1.87
C THR A 325 -36.59 -5.18 -0.89
N ASN A 326 -37.53 -6.12 -0.81
CA ASN A 326 -37.36 -7.30 0.02
C ASN A 326 -36.71 -8.42 -0.82
N TYR A 327 -35.38 -8.45 -0.85
CA TYR A 327 -34.64 -9.50 -1.53
C TYR A 327 -34.72 -10.84 -0.78
N SER A 328 -34.89 -11.93 -1.53
CA SER A 328 -34.89 -13.27 -0.95
C SER A 328 -33.45 -13.74 -0.60
N SER A 329 -33.34 -14.81 0.17
CA SER A 329 -32.06 -15.48 0.43
C SER A 329 -31.41 -16.11 -0.82
N ASN A 330 -32.14 -16.17 -1.93
CA ASN A 330 -31.62 -16.64 -3.22
C ASN A 330 -31.03 -15.50 -4.09
N ALA A 331 -31.07 -14.27 -3.60
CA ALA A 331 -30.52 -13.13 -4.32
C ALA A 331 -29.01 -13.25 -4.56
N ILE A 332 -28.56 -12.81 -5.70
CA ILE A 332 -27.13 -12.80 -6.09
C ILE A 332 -26.70 -11.34 -6.19
N LEU A 333 -25.65 -10.99 -5.41
CA LEU A 333 -25.06 -9.67 -5.46
C LEU A 333 -24.08 -9.56 -6.62
N PHE A 334 -24.28 -8.59 -7.49
CA PHE A 334 -23.27 -8.09 -8.43
C PHE A 334 -22.80 -6.72 -7.97
N THR A 335 -21.51 -6.64 -7.59
CA THR A 335 -20.90 -5.39 -7.11
C THR A 335 -19.56 -5.12 -7.78
N GLY A 336 -19.14 -3.86 -7.78
CA GLY A 336 -17.88 -3.46 -8.37
C GLY A 336 -17.93 -2.10 -9.05
N SER A 337 -16.97 -1.90 -9.95
CA SER A 337 -16.77 -0.62 -10.59
C SER A 337 -17.75 -0.35 -11.75
N SER A 338 -17.36 0.54 -12.65
CA SER A 338 -18.20 1.02 -13.75
C SER A 338 -18.74 -0.09 -14.68
N PHE A 339 -18.01 -1.17 -14.88
CA PHE A 339 -18.52 -2.28 -15.70
C PHE A 339 -19.79 -2.91 -15.11
N ILE A 340 -19.86 -3.05 -13.78
CA ILE A 340 -21.11 -3.48 -13.13
C ILE A 340 -22.15 -2.37 -13.21
N ARG A 341 -21.82 -1.13 -12.79
CA ARG A 341 -22.77 0.00 -12.78
C ARG A 341 -23.42 0.26 -14.14
N LEU A 342 -22.67 0.09 -15.23
CA LEU A 342 -23.14 0.37 -16.59
C LEU A 342 -23.90 -0.80 -17.24
N TRP A 343 -23.90 -1.97 -16.62
CA TRP A 343 -24.72 -3.11 -17.11
C TRP A 343 -26.19 -2.91 -16.74
N LYS A 344 -26.85 -1.96 -17.42
CA LYS A 344 -28.22 -1.52 -17.10
C LYS A 344 -29.27 -2.61 -17.27
N THR A 345 -29.03 -3.58 -18.14
CA THR A 345 -29.94 -4.68 -18.46
C THR A 345 -29.69 -5.92 -17.60
N ILE A 346 -28.75 -5.89 -16.64
CA ILE A 346 -28.30 -7.07 -15.89
C ILE A 346 -29.42 -7.92 -15.30
N LYS A 347 -30.49 -7.31 -14.73
CA LYS A 347 -31.62 -8.02 -14.16
C LYS A 347 -32.42 -8.79 -15.23
N LYS A 348 -32.56 -8.21 -16.42
CA LYS A 348 -33.18 -8.86 -17.59
C LYS A 348 -32.26 -9.95 -18.16
N ASP A 349 -30.99 -9.63 -18.31
CA ASP A 349 -30.02 -10.50 -18.96
C ASP A 349 -29.72 -11.77 -18.14
N LEU A 350 -29.83 -11.68 -16.81
CA LEU A 350 -29.59 -12.81 -15.91
C LEU A 350 -30.88 -13.43 -15.34
N ALA A 351 -32.04 -13.04 -15.84
CA ALA A 351 -33.30 -13.67 -15.44
C ALA A 351 -33.27 -15.19 -15.73
N PRO A 352 -33.88 -16.05 -14.89
CA PRO A 352 -34.79 -15.71 -13.77
C PRO A 352 -34.12 -15.46 -12.41
N ALA A 353 -32.78 -15.31 -12.34
CA ALA A 353 -32.11 -15.05 -11.08
C ALA A 353 -32.50 -13.69 -10.49
N GLU A 354 -32.63 -13.62 -9.19
CA GLU A 354 -32.84 -12.37 -8.45
C GLU A 354 -31.50 -11.66 -8.26
N ILE A 355 -31.34 -10.48 -8.85
CA ILE A 355 -30.06 -9.74 -8.88
C ILE A 355 -30.13 -8.49 -8.04
N ILE A 356 -29.19 -8.35 -7.08
CA ILE A 356 -28.85 -7.12 -6.39
C ILE A 356 -27.73 -6.46 -7.19
N HIS A 357 -27.98 -5.25 -7.72
CA HIS A 357 -27.09 -4.58 -8.66
C HIS A 357 -26.44 -3.35 -8.03
N HIS A 358 -25.33 -3.54 -7.30
CA HIS A 358 -24.63 -2.49 -6.55
C HIS A 358 -23.25 -2.17 -7.15
N GLY A 359 -23.24 -1.68 -8.40
CA GLY A 359 -22.02 -1.14 -9.02
C GLY A 359 -21.85 0.34 -8.69
N PHE A 360 -20.63 0.80 -8.38
CA PHE A 360 -20.28 2.21 -8.18
C PHE A 360 -19.10 2.60 -9.07
N GLY A 361 -19.41 3.45 -10.03
CA GLY A 361 -18.61 3.64 -11.24
C GLY A 361 -17.28 4.35 -11.02
N GLY A 362 -16.18 3.75 -11.45
CA GLY A 362 -14.84 4.31 -11.32
C GLY A 362 -14.16 3.97 -9.99
N SER A 363 -14.76 3.12 -9.18
CA SER A 363 -14.16 2.66 -7.91
C SER A 363 -12.94 1.80 -8.14
N ASN A 364 -11.97 1.92 -7.25
CA ASN A 364 -10.81 1.05 -7.11
C ASN A 364 -11.04 -0.01 -6.01
N ILE A 365 -10.10 -0.93 -5.87
CA ILE A 365 -10.29 -2.04 -4.93
C ILE A 365 -10.23 -1.61 -3.45
N SER A 366 -9.53 -0.51 -3.10
CA SER A 366 -9.53 0.02 -1.73
C SER A 366 -10.89 0.64 -1.38
N GLU A 367 -11.54 1.29 -2.34
CA GLU A 367 -12.90 1.81 -2.19
C GLU A 367 -13.92 0.67 -2.08
N MET A 368 -13.72 -0.43 -2.83
CA MET A 368 -14.48 -1.67 -2.64
C MET A 368 -14.33 -2.18 -1.20
N ALA A 369 -13.10 -2.29 -0.70
CA ALA A 369 -12.84 -2.76 0.66
C ALA A 369 -13.50 -1.89 1.73
N TYR A 370 -13.50 -0.56 1.52
CA TYR A 370 -14.13 0.40 2.44
C TYR A 370 -15.65 0.27 2.48
N TYR A 371 -16.29 0.09 1.32
CA TYR A 371 -17.75 0.10 1.22
C TYR A 371 -18.40 -1.29 1.27
N ILE A 372 -17.67 -2.40 1.14
CA ILE A 372 -18.25 -3.75 1.05
C ILE A 372 -19.15 -4.11 2.24
N PRO A 373 -18.89 -3.70 3.50
CA PRO A 373 -19.81 -3.97 4.60
C PRO A 373 -21.18 -3.33 4.40
N ARG A 374 -21.23 -2.11 3.87
CA ARG A 374 -22.47 -1.38 3.61
C ARG A 374 -23.21 -1.90 2.37
N ILE A 375 -22.47 -2.42 1.39
CA ILE A 375 -23.02 -2.96 0.13
C ILE A 375 -23.60 -4.36 0.33
N ALA A 376 -23.00 -5.20 1.17
CA ALA A 376 -23.30 -6.62 1.20
C ALA A 376 -23.96 -7.09 2.52
N PHE A 377 -23.61 -6.51 3.66
CA PHE A 377 -23.92 -7.13 4.97
C PHE A 377 -25.40 -7.08 5.40
N ASN A 378 -26.21 -6.25 4.76
CA ASN A 378 -27.63 -6.13 5.00
C ASN A 378 -28.46 -7.19 4.25
N HIS A 379 -27.82 -8.06 3.46
CA HIS A 379 -28.49 -9.04 2.63
C HIS A 379 -28.23 -10.46 3.12
N SER A 380 -29.13 -11.38 2.74
CA SER A 380 -28.87 -12.81 2.68
C SER A 380 -28.58 -13.18 1.25
N LEU A 381 -27.42 -13.78 0.96
CA LEU A 381 -26.94 -13.92 -0.41
C LEU A 381 -26.67 -15.38 -0.78
N LYS A 382 -27.18 -15.80 -1.94
CA LYS A 382 -26.85 -17.08 -2.56
C LYS A 382 -25.43 -17.08 -3.13
N ALA A 383 -24.99 -15.97 -3.73
CA ALA A 383 -23.64 -15.80 -4.28
C ALA A 383 -23.27 -14.30 -4.39
N ILE A 384 -21.97 -14.01 -4.49
CA ILE A 384 -21.44 -12.67 -4.64
C ILE A 384 -20.51 -12.64 -5.86
N TYR A 385 -20.82 -11.79 -6.85
CA TYR A 385 -19.99 -11.51 -8.01
C TYR A 385 -19.34 -10.15 -7.89
N MET A 386 -18.01 -10.08 -8.05
CA MET A 386 -17.24 -8.84 -7.88
C MET A 386 -16.38 -8.55 -9.12
N TYR A 387 -16.38 -7.28 -9.54
CA TYR A 387 -15.49 -6.75 -10.57
C TYR A 387 -14.79 -5.48 -10.09
N SER A 388 -13.48 -5.52 -9.87
CA SER A 388 -12.69 -4.36 -9.42
C SER A 388 -11.25 -4.49 -9.93
N GLY A 389 -10.39 -3.47 -9.69
CA GLY A 389 -8.97 -3.50 -10.05
C GLY A 389 -8.63 -2.84 -11.39
N SER A 390 -9.56 -2.72 -12.33
CA SER A 390 -9.32 -2.03 -13.61
C SER A 390 -8.93 -0.56 -13.42
N ASN A 391 -9.49 0.12 -12.43
CA ASN A 391 -9.16 1.52 -12.12
C ASN A 391 -7.91 1.67 -11.27
N ASP A 392 -7.43 0.59 -10.69
CA ASP A 392 -6.15 0.50 -9.99
C ASP A 392 -4.97 0.37 -10.97
N LEU A 393 -5.24 0.04 -12.26
CA LEU A 393 -4.27 -0.18 -13.34
C LEU A 393 -4.57 0.76 -14.52
N SER A 394 -4.59 2.07 -14.28
CA SER A 394 -5.13 3.06 -15.23
C SER A 394 -4.07 3.84 -16.02
N VAL A 395 -2.79 3.49 -15.93
CA VAL A 395 -1.65 4.24 -16.49
C VAL A 395 -1.46 5.59 -15.78
N SER A 396 -1.88 5.68 -14.54
CA SER A 396 -1.72 6.88 -13.72
C SER A 396 -0.56 6.75 -12.71
N SER A 397 -0.18 7.86 -12.10
CA SER A 397 0.78 7.85 -10.99
C SER A 397 0.19 7.25 -9.70
N GLN A 398 -1.11 6.99 -9.66
CA GLN A 398 -1.83 6.42 -8.52
C GLN A 398 -2.09 4.92 -8.67
N ASP A 399 -1.58 4.29 -9.73
CA ASP A 399 -1.76 2.87 -9.98
C ASP A 399 -1.11 2.03 -8.89
N LYS A 400 -1.82 0.93 -8.54
CA LYS A 400 -1.29 -0.10 -7.65
C LYS A 400 -0.48 -1.14 -8.42
N SER A 401 0.38 -1.87 -7.72
CA SER A 401 0.95 -3.10 -8.27
C SER A 401 -0.08 -4.25 -8.24
N PRO A 402 0.10 -5.29 -9.07
CA PRO A 402 -0.73 -6.51 -9.01
C PRO A 402 -0.80 -7.13 -7.61
N LEU A 403 0.32 -7.12 -6.86
CA LEU A 403 0.38 -7.63 -5.49
C LEU A 403 -0.44 -6.78 -4.52
N GLN A 404 -0.41 -5.45 -4.63
CA GLN A 404 -1.23 -4.57 -3.80
C GLN A 404 -2.73 -4.77 -4.05
N ILE A 405 -3.13 -5.05 -5.28
CA ILE A 405 -4.52 -5.40 -5.62
C ILE A 405 -4.89 -6.74 -4.97
N LEU A 406 -4.04 -7.76 -5.08
CA LEU A 406 -4.25 -9.06 -4.45
C LEU A 406 -4.42 -8.94 -2.93
N GLU A 407 -3.52 -8.23 -2.25
CA GLU A 407 -3.58 -8.10 -0.78
C GLU A 407 -4.85 -7.35 -0.34
N THR A 408 -5.27 -6.33 -1.10
CA THR A 408 -6.55 -5.65 -0.83
C THR A 408 -7.74 -6.57 -1.08
N TYR A 409 -7.70 -7.40 -2.13
CA TYR A 409 -8.74 -8.42 -2.40
C TYR A 409 -8.84 -9.46 -1.29
N LYS A 410 -7.71 -9.93 -0.75
CA LYS A 410 -7.69 -10.84 0.41
C LYS A 410 -8.43 -10.23 1.60
N TYR A 411 -8.26 -8.94 1.83
CA TYR A 411 -9.01 -8.24 2.89
C TYR A 411 -10.51 -8.14 2.58
N VAL A 412 -10.90 -7.82 1.36
CA VAL A 412 -12.32 -7.86 0.93
C VAL A 412 -12.92 -9.23 1.19
N VAL A 413 -12.23 -10.30 0.82
CA VAL A 413 -12.66 -11.68 1.08
C VAL A 413 -12.78 -11.96 2.58
N LYS A 414 -11.82 -11.53 3.39
CA LYS A 414 -11.86 -11.65 4.87
C LYS A 414 -13.11 -10.98 5.44
N LEU A 415 -13.44 -9.76 5.00
CA LEU A 415 -14.66 -9.06 5.39
C LEU A 415 -15.91 -9.85 4.98
N LEU A 416 -15.99 -10.28 3.73
CA LEU A 416 -17.14 -11.06 3.27
C LEU A 416 -17.28 -12.37 4.04
N ARG A 417 -16.20 -13.10 4.31
CA ARG A 417 -16.21 -14.35 5.08
C ARG A 417 -16.64 -14.18 6.55
N SER A 418 -16.41 -13.00 7.15
CA SER A 418 -16.90 -12.71 8.49
C SER A 418 -18.43 -12.70 8.58
N LYS A 419 -19.12 -12.36 7.50
CA LYS A 419 -20.59 -12.33 7.40
C LYS A 419 -21.15 -13.53 6.65
N PHE A 420 -20.45 -13.99 5.61
CA PHE A 420 -20.86 -15.02 4.66
C PHE A 420 -19.83 -16.16 4.61
N PRO A 421 -19.72 -17.00 5.66
CA PRO A 421 -18.62 -17.98 5.77
C PRO A 421 -18.58 -18.98 4.60
N ASN A 422 -19.75 -19.37 4.05
CA ASN A 422 -19.87 -20.40 3.02
C ASN A 422 -20.42 -19.90 1.69
N THR A 423 -20.90 -18.66 1.60
CA THR A 423 -21.48 -18.14 0.35
C THR A 423 -20.43 -18.10 -0.75
N PRO A 424 -20.72 -18.62 -1.94
CA PRO A 424 -19.82 -18.56 -3.10
C PRO A 424 -19.45 -17.12 -3.48
N ILE A 425 -18.14 -16.87 -3.64
CA ILE A 425 -17.59 -15.59 -4.06
C ILE A 425 -16.93 -15.77 -5.42
N TYR A 426 -17.36 -15.00 -6.40
CA TYR A 426 -16.88 -15.03 -7.77
C TYR A 426 -16.16 -13.71 -8.08
N TYR A 427 -14.90 -13.78 -8.48
CA TYR A 427 -14.18 -12.63 -9.00
C TYR A 427 -14.20 -12.66 -10.53
N ILE A 428 -14.73 -11.61 -11.15
CA ILE A 428 -14.80 -11.50 -12.61
C ILE A 428 -13.47 -10.94 -13.12
N ALA A 429 -12.85 -11.60 -14.08
CA ALA A 429 -11.57 -11.20 -14.67
C ALA A 429 -11.60 -9.75 -15.15
N ILE A 430 -10.52 -9.01 -14.92
CA ILE A 430 -10.36 -7.65 -15.44
C ILE A 430 -10.26 -7.74 -16.98
N SER A 431 -11.17 -7.06 -17.65
CA SER A 431 -11.38 -7.20 -19.09
C SER A 431 -10.38 -6.44 -19.95
N PRO A 432 -9.97 -7.00 -21.12
CA PRO A 432 -9.15 -6.30 -22.09
C PRO A 432 -9.92 -5.14 -22.73
N ASN A 433 -9.24 -4.01 -22.95
CA ASN A 433 -9.79 -2.87 -23.67
C ASN A 433 -8.67 -1.97 -24.20
N GLU A 434 -8.97 -1.09 -25.15
CA GLU A 434 -7.98 -0.21 -25.78
C GLU A 434 -7.34 0.74 -24.77
N ARG A 435 -8.15 1.33 -23.89
CA ARG A 435 -7.72 2.36 -22.94
C ARG A 435 -6.72 1.85 -21.89
N ARG A 436 -6.70 0.54 -21.62
CA ARG A 436 -5.80 -0.12 -20.66
C ARG A 436 -4.74 -1.00 -21.34
N TRP A 437 -4.68 -1.01 -22.67
CA TRP A 437 -3.79 -1.91 -23.40
C TRP A 437 -2.31 -1.70 -23.05
N ALA A 438 -1.91 -0.47 -22.79
CA ALA A 438 -0.53 -0.15 -22.35
C ALA A 438 -0.10 -0.78 -21.03
N VAL A 439 -1.06 -1.30 -20.24
CA VAL A 439 -0.82 -2.00 -18.96
C VAL A 439 -1.41 -3.41 -18.97
N TRP A 440 -1.66 -3.96 -20.17
CA TRP A 440 -2.28 -5.27 -20.31
C TRP A 440 -1.49 -6.38 -19.63
N ASP A 441 -0.16 -6.36 -19.67
CA ASP A 441 0.69 -7.33 -18.99
C ASP A 441 0.43 -7.32 -17.46
N LYS A 442 0.28 -6.15 -16.86
CA LYS A 442 -0.07 -6.03 -15.43
C LYS A 442 -1.49 -6.51 -15.13
N ILE A 443 -2.43 -6.30 -16.05
CA ILE A 443 -3.79 -6.83 -15.92
C ILE A 443 -3.77 -8.35 -15.96
N GLN A 444 -3.02 -8.96 -16.87
CA GLN A 444 -2.86 -10.41 -16.95
C GLN A 444 -2.22 -10.98 -15.68
N GLU A 445 -1.14 -10.35 -15.19
CA GLU A 445 -0.51 -10.73 -13.91
C GLU A 445 -1.51 -10.63 -12.75
N THR A 446 -2.29 -9.55 -12.69
CA THR A 446 -3.33 -9.37 -11.65
C THR A 446 -4.39 -10.47 -11.73
N ASN A 447 -4.91 -10.74 -12.92
CA ASN A 447 -5.90 -11.79 -13.14
C ASN A 447 -5.36 -13.17 -12.72
N GLU A 448 -4.11 -13.48 -13.06
CA GLU A 448 -3.47 -14.74 -12.66
C GLU A 448 -3.29 -14.88 -11.14
N LEU A 449 -2.84 -13.81 -10.47
CA LEU A 449 -2.72 -13.79 -9.01
C LEU A 449 -4.07 -14.01 -8.32
N LEU A 450 -5.13 -13.36 -8.80
CA LEU A 450 -6.48 -13.46 -8.25
C LEU A 450 -7.09 -14.84 -8.51
N LYS A 451 -6.86 -15.41 -9.69
CA LYS A 451 -7.26 -16.77 -10.07
C LYS A 451 -6.58 -17.81 -9.17
N ASN A 452 -5.26 -17.70 -9.01
CA ASN A 452 -4.49 -18.60 -8.16
C ASN A 452 -4.93 -18.52 -6.70
N TYR A 453 -5.14 -17.34 -6.16
CA TYR A 453 -5.66 -17.18 -4.81
C TYR A 453 -7.07 -17.79 -4.67
N SER A 454 -7.97 -17.54 -5.61
CA SER A 454 -9.33 -18.08 -5.57
C SER A 454 -9.33 -19.61 -5.61
N SER A 455 -8.46 -20.23 -6.43
CA SER A 455 -8.39 -21.69 -6.56
C SER A 455 -7.94 -22.41 -5.28
N THR A 456 -7.26 -21.70 -4.36
CA THR A 456 -6.76 -22.27 -3.09
C THR A 456 -7.74 -22.12 -1.92
N LYS A 457 -8.89 -21.48 -2.11
CA LYS A 457 -9.85 -21.17 -1.05
C LYS A 457 -11.21 -21.84 -1.31
N PRO A 458 -11.87 -22.35 -0.25
CA PRO A 458 -13.20 -22.95 -0.41
C PRO A 458 -14.23 -21.90 -0.82
N SER A 459 -15.17 -22.32 -1.67
CA SER A 459 -16.27 -21.48 -2.16
C SER A 459 -15.81 -20.15 -2.80
N MET A 460 -14.62 -20.14 -3.42
CA MET A 460 -14.11 -19.02 -4.17
C MET A 460 -13.83 -19.43 -5.62
N TYR A 461 -14.23 -18.58 -6.54
CA TYR A 461 -14.17 -18.86 -7.96
C TYR A 461 -13.67 -17.65 -8.73
N PHE A 462 -12.95 -17.91 -9.81
CA PHE A 462 -12.53 -16.90 -10.77
C PHE A 462 -13.31 -17.09 -12.08
N VAL A 463 -14.03 -16.06 -12.49
CA VAL A 463 -14.82 -16.09 -13.74
C VAL A 463 -13.95 -15.58 -14.87
N GLU A 464 -13.44 -16.53 -15.66
CA GLU A 464 -12.62 -16.21 -16.83
C GLU A 464 -13.48 -15.62 -17.95
N THR A 465 -13.22 -14.37 -18.29
CA THR A 465 -13.92 -13.65 -19.36
C THR A 465 -12.98 -13.16 -20.46
N THR A 466 -11.69 -13.16 -20.21
CA THR A 466 -10.71 -12.49 -21.08
C THR A 466 -10.57 -13.17 -22.44
N SER A 467 -10.54 -14.49 -22.48
CA SER A 467 -10.39 -15.25 -23.75
C SER A 467 -11.53 -15.00 -24.74
N ALA A 468 -12.76 -14.79 -24.23
CA ALA A 468 -13.91 -14.48 -25.07
C ALA A 468 -13.97 -13.02 -25.55
N LEU A 469 -13.19 -12.15 -24.91
CA LEU A 469 -13.13 -10.71 -25.19
C LEU A 469 -11.90 -10.33 -26.04
N LEU A 470 -10.97 -11.25 -26.23
CA LEU A 470 -9.82 -11.07 -27.11
C LEU A 470 -10.16 -11.57 -28.53
N GLY A 471 -9.60 -10.90 -29.53
CA GLY A 471 -9.67 -11.34 -30.93
C GLY A 471 -8.73 -12.51 -31.21
N GLY A 472 -8.85 -13.09 -32.41
CA GLY A 472 -7.97 -14.17 -32.85
C GLY A 472 -6.49 -13.79 -32.97
N ASP A 473 -6.19 -12.50 -32.96
CA ASP A 473 -4.84 -11.92 -32.90
C ASP A 473 -4.33 -11.69 -31.46
N GLY A 474 -5.10 -12.09 -30.46
CA GLY A 474 -4.79 -11.92 -29.04
C GLY A 474 -4.95 -10.50 -28.52
N LYS A 475 -5.56 -9.58 -29.28
CA LYS A 475 -5.77 -8.18 -28.89
C LYS A 475 -7.21 -7.92 -28.46
N TYR A 476 -7.41 -6.74 -27.81
CA TYR A 476 -8.75 -6.27 -27.50
C TYR A 476 -9.59 -6.08 -28.79
N GLN A 477 -10.90 -6.25 -28.68
CA GLN A 477 -11.83 -6.09 -29.77
C GLN A 477 -12.57 -4.75 -29.68
N PRO A 478 -12.23 -3.74 -30.51
CA PRO A 478 -12.84 -2.39 -30.42
C PRO A 478 -14.36 -2.40 -30.56
N GLN A 479 -14.92 -3.31 -31.37
CA GLN A 479 -16.36 -3.43 -31.62
C GLN A 479 -17.18 -3.90 -30.40
N LEU A 480 -16.54 -4.27 -29.29
CA LEU A 480 -17.20 -4.63 -28.04
C LEU A 480 -17.34 -3.47 -27.07
N HIS A 481 -16.79 -2.29 -27.42
CA HIS A 481 -16.71 -1.14 -26.53
C HIS A 481 -17.49 0.05 -27.10
N ILE A 482 -17.89 0.97 -26.23
CA ILE A 482 -18.42 2.27 -26.62
C ILE A 482 -17.26 3.23 -26.98
N ASP A 483 -17.58 4.45 -27.40
CA ASP A 483 -16.60 5.45 -27.88
C ASP A 483 -15.49 5.81 -26.89
N ASP A 484 -15.70 5.56 -25.58
CA ASP A 484 -14.69 5.81 -24.56
C ASP A 484 -13.54 4.77 -24.55
N LYS A 485 -13.65 3.73 -25.41
CA LYS A 485 -12.63 2.65 -25.62
C LYS A 485 -12.33 1.83 -24.36
N LEU A 486 -13.21 1.87 -23.38
CA LEU A 486 -13.08 1.22 -22.09
C LEU A 486 -14.29 0.33 -21.80
N HIS A 487 -15.49 0.92 -21.77
CA HIS A 487 -16.71 0.25 -21.33
C HIS A 487 -17.37 -0.54 -22.44
N PHE A 488 -18.04 -1.62 -22.08
CA PHE A 488 -18.77 -2.45 -23.04
C PHE A 488 -19.96 -1.72 -23.64
N ASN A 489 -20.19 -1.99 -24.91
CA ASN A 489 -21.48 -1.82 -25.55
C ASN A 489 -22.36 -3.09 -25.34
N GLU A 490 -23.51 -3.16 -26.00
CA GLU A 490 -24.45 -4.27 -25.92
C GLU A 490 -23.78 -5.63 -26.23
N LYS A 491 -22.97 -5.70 -27.29
CA LYS A 491 -22.24 -6.92 -27.69
C LYS A 491 -21.26 -7.41 -26.61
N GLY A 492 -20.57 -6.50 -25.94
CA GLY A 492 -19.68 -6.84 -24.84
C GLY A 492 -20.43 -7.44 -23.65
N TYR A 493 -21.61 -6.85 -23.29
CA TYR A 493 -22.47 -7.40 -22.25
C TYR A 493 -23.17 -8.70 -22.64
N GLU A 494 -23.45 -8.96 -23.92
CA GLU A 494 -23.94 -10.26 -24.39
C GLU A 494 -22.93 -11.39 -24.11
N ILE A 495 -21.62 -11.13 -24.33
CA ILE A 495 -20.57 -12.10 -24.00
C ILE A 495 -20.55 -12.36 -22.50
N TRP A 496 -20.57 -11.30 -21.67
CA TRP A 496 -20.63 -11.45 -20.22
C TRP A 496 -21.88 -12.20 -19.76
N THR A 497 -23.05 -11.87 -20.30
CA THR A 497 -24.31 -12.56 -20.01
C THR A 497 -24.19 -14.05 -20.17
N ARG A 498 -23.66 -14.51 -21.31
CA ARG A 498 -23.48 -15.95 -21.60
C ARG A 498 -22.55 -16.62 -20.58
N ILE A 499 -21.41 -15.96 -20.24
CA ILE A 499 -20.45 -16.50 -19.29
C ILE A 499 -21.02 -16.52 -17.86
N MET A 500 -21.67 -15.44 -17.43
CA MET A 500 -22.28 -15.35 -16.10
C MET A 500 -23.41 -16.37 -15.93
N ARG A 501 -24.29 -16.54 -16.92
CA ARG A 501 -25.33 -17.58 -16.89
C ARG A 501 -24.74 -18.98 -16.71
N LYS A 502 -23.65 -19.29 -17.43
CA LYS A 502 -22.95 -20.56 -17.26
C LYS A 502 -22.39 -20.71 -15.84
N SER A 503 -21.69 -19.71 -15.34
CA SER A 503 -21.14 -19.71 -13.99
C SER A 503 -22.23 -19.83 -12.92
N MET A 504 -23.35 -19.14 -13.09
CA MET A 504 -24.49 -19.18 -12.15
C MET A 504 -25.20 -20.54 -12.12
N ALA A 505 -25.23 -21.27 -13.23
CA ALA A 505 -25.80 -22.63 -13.29
C ALA A 505 -24.99 -23.65 -12.47
N GLU A 506 -23.74 -23.36 -12.15
CA GLU A 506 -22.86 -24.19 -11.32
C GLU A 506 -22.97 -23.87 -9.81
N ILE A 507 -23.76 -22.86 -9.40
CA ILE A 507 -23.99 -22.52 -7.99
C ILE A 507 -24.88 -23.59 -7.36
N LYS A 508 -24.31 -24.34 -6.42
CA LYS A 508 -24.99 -25.38 -5.65
C LYS A 508 -25.86 -24.80 -4.55
#